data_cc08d1294402bfdea401b4d83f936cf8
#
_entry.id   cc08d1294402bfdea401b4d83f936cf8
#
_cell.length_a   1.000
_cell.length_b   1.000
_cell.length_c   1.000
_cell.angle_alpha   90.00
_cell.angle_beta   90.00
_cell.angle_gamma   90.00
#
_symmetry.space_group_name_H-M   'P 1'
#
loop_
_entity.id
_entity.type
_entity.pdbx_description
1 polymer ?
#
loop_
_entity_poly.entity_id
_entity_poly.type
_entity_poly.pdbx_seq_one_letter_code
_entity_poly.pdbx_strand_id
1 'polypeptide(L)'
;DFEDLILIKAHEAIGTSDLILFIVDKKFGLSPFDKELANILRKSGKEVALVVNKIDVKTVEGTEIFHELGFDTKIEISAEHNLNIDKLNELIFKDVPDDEELSEKQIPKISVIGKPNVGKSSTVNALLDQDKMIVSDIAGTTIDSVDVKINYRSKDYLLIDTAGIRRKNKTTEKEEKFSVIKALNSIEKSDLTLLMLDATNFLLEQDMKLIERAKEIGRSMVVVVNKIDLMTKTELKEIGERINNESLLAGFPFALISATERKGFRTLFDYVYRVLGNSKMRISTNKLNKILGDAKASKSIPYKGKFRPKIRYVHQGGKNPHVLTFHGNSLERLEGSYVRFLGNFFHKKLNLIGTNLKLKFINSKNPYK
;
A
#
# COMPACT_ATOMS: atom_id res chain seq x y z
N ASP A 1 27.85 -17.25 20.09
CA ASP A 1 26.84 -17.18 21.16
C ASP A 1 25.60 -16.36 20.69
N PHE A 2 24.43 -16.69 21.28
CA PHE A 2 23.15 -16.05 20.88
C PHE A 2 23.16 -14.55 21.20
N GLU A 3 23.81 -14.14 22.26
CA GLU A 3 23.99 -12.75 22.68
C GLU A 3 24.83 -11.94 21.68
N ASP A 4 25.91 -12.50 21.14
CA ASP A 4 26.74 -11.86 20.13
C ASP A 4 25.95 -11.57 18.84
N LEU A 5 25.04 -12.48 18.46
CA LEU A 5 24.20 -12.32 17.28
C LEU A 5 23.17 -11.18 17.46
N ILE A 6 22.64 -11.03 18.68
CA ILE A 6 21.72 -9.93 19.04
C ILE A 6 22.47 -8.60 18.99
N LEU A 7 23.69 -8.53 19.53
CA LEU A 7 24.49 -7.30 19.51
C LEU A 7 24.86 -6.86 18.09
N ILE A 8 25.23 -7.80 17.20
CA ILE A 8 25.52 -7.50 15.79
C ILE A 8 24.29 -6.92 15.10
N LYS A 9 23.12 -7.55 15.27
CA LYS A 9 21.86 -7.02 14.69
C LYS A 9 21.43 -5.69 15.29
N ALA A 10 21.67 -5.49 16.59
CA ALA A 10 21.42 -4.22 17.24
C ALA A 10 22.29 -3.11 16.66
N HIS A 11 23.57 -3.36 16.39
CA HIS A 11 24.46 -2.39 15.77
C HIS A 11 24.01 -1.98 14.35
N GLU A 12 23.56 -2.93 13.53
CA GLU A 12 23.01 -2.64 12.21
C GLU A 12 21.74 -1.76 12.30
N ALA A 13 20.81 -2.11 13.21
CA ALA A 13 19.58 -1.36 13.42
C ALA A 13 19.85 0.05 13.95
N ILE A 14 20.76 0.23 14.90
CA ILE A 14 21.15 1.52 15.45
C ILE A 14 21.67 2.46 14.35
N GLY A 15 22.47 1.96 13.41
CA GLY A 15 23.06 2.78 12.33
C GLY A 15 22.01 3.41 11.42
N THR A 16 20.90 2.76 11.18
CA THR A 16 19.85 3.16 10.24
C THR A 16 18.63 3.82 10.87
N SER A 17 18.55 3.87 12.21
CA SER A 17 17.40 4.42 12.93
C SER A 17 17.52 5.91 13.16
N ASP A 18 16.41 6.65 13.10
CA ASP A 18 16.29 8.05 13.49
C ASP A 18 15.97 8.17 14.99
N LEU A 19 15.11 7.28 15.51
CA LEU A 19 14.75 7.15 16.92
C LEU A 19 14.87 5.69 17.36
N ILE A 20 15.42 5.43 18.53
CA ILE A 20 15.55 4.11 19.11
C ILE A 20 14.63 3.99 20.33
N LEU A 21 13.78 2.98 20.33
CA LEU A 21 12.99 2.61 21.49
C LEU A 21 13.71 1.49 22.24
N PHE A 22 14.28 1.81 23.38
CA PHE A 22 14.89 0.83 24.27
C PHE A 22 13.86 0.30 25.28
N ILE A 23 13.34 -0.91 25.00
CA ILE A 23 12.22 -1.48 25.77
C ILE A 23 12.77 -2.41 26.84
N VAL A 24 12.41 -2.14 28.11
CA VAL A 24 12.72 -2.94 29.28
C VAL A 24 11.44 -3.43 29.96
N ASP A 25 11.54 -4.57 30.67
CA ASP A 25 10.40 -5.22 31.32
C ASP A 25 10.45 -5.00 32.85
N LYS A 26 9.47 -4.25 33.35
CA LYS A 26 9.34 -3.97 34.79
C LYS A 26 9.27 -5.24 35.65
N LYS A 27 8.64 -6.31 35.13
CA LYS A 27 8.46 -7.56 35.86
C LYS A 27 9.79 -8.26 36.17
N PHE A 28 10.74 -8.19 35.25
CA PHE A 28 12.05 -8.83 35.41
C PHE A 28 13.08 -7.91 36.10
N GLY A 29 12.79 -6.61 36.21
CA GLY A 29 13.72 -5.65 36.74
C GLY A 29 14.89 -5.35 35.80
N LEU A 30 15.93 -4.71 36.32
CA LEU A 30 17.09 -4.27 35.55
C LEU A 30 18.13 -5.39 35.45
N SER A 31 18.41 -5.87 34.24
CA SER A 31 19.40 -6.92 33.98
C SER A 31 20.80 -6.35 33.68
N PRO A 32 21.89 -7.13 33.90
CA PRO A 32 23.24 -6.75 33.44
C PRO A 32 23.30 -6.48 31.93
N PHE A 33 22.55 -7.24 31.13
CA PHE A 33 22.46 -7.08 29.69
C PHE A 33 21.82 -5.74 29.30
N ASP A 34 20.78 -5.28 30.04
CA ASP A 34 20.19 -3.97 29.81
C ASP A 34 21.22 -2.84 30.03
N LYS A 35 22.07 -2.97 31.04
CA LYS A 35 23.14 -2.00 31.32
C LYS A 35 24.21 -1.96 30.21
N GLU A 36 24.58 -3.12 29.68
CA GLU A 36 25.52 -3.23 28.56
C GLU A 36 24.95 -2.61 27.28
N LEU A 37 23.71 -2.95 26.91
CA LEU A 37 23.03 -2.38 25.76
C LEU A 37 22.83 -0.88 25.90
N ALA A 38 22.48 -0.39 27.11
CA ALA A 38 22.39 1.05 27.38
C ALA A 38 23.70 1.79 27.11
N ASN A 39 24.85 1.17 27.48
CA ASN A 39 26.16 1.76 27.18
C ASN A 39 26.43 1.89 25.67
N ILE A 40 26.03 0.88 24.89
CA ILE A 40 26.16 0.90 23.43
C ILE A 40 25.25 2.00 22.83
N LEU A 41 23.99 2.06 23.29
CA LEU A 41 23.02 3.03 22.83
C LEU A 41 23.47 4.48 23.11
N ARG A 42 23.97 4.76 24.30
CA ARG A 42 24.50 6.10 24.66
C ARG A 42 25.69 6.52 23.79
N LYS A 43 26.57 5.56 23.45
CA LYS A 43 27.74 5.82 22.58
C LYS A 43 27.35 6.02 21.11
N SER A 44 26.18 5.59 20.69
CA SER A 44 25.73 5.71 19.29
C SER A 44 25.44 7.15 18.86
N GLY A 45 25.20 8.07 19.81
CA GLY A 45 24.80 9.45 19.53
C GLY A 45 23.41 9.61 18.94
N LYS A 46 22.61 8.51 18.90
CA LYS A 46 21.23 8.53 18.42
C LYS A 46 20.26 8.94 19.52
N GLU A 47 19.11 9.46 19.13
CA GLU A 47 18.01 9.72 20.06
C GLU A 47 17.44 8.37 20.56
N VAL A 48 17.42 8.20 21.88
CA VAL A 48 16.95 6.98 22.54
C VAL A 48 15.86 7.32 23.54
N ALA A 49 14.71 6.66 23.40
CA ALA A 49 13.64 6.69 24.39
C ALA A 49 13.59 5.37 25.16
N LEU A 50 13.73 5.45 26.48
CA LEU A 50 13.56 4.32 27.38
C LEU A 50 12.07 4.04 27.59
N VAL A 51 11.64 2.83 27.25
CA VAL A 51 10.26 2.38 27.38
C VAL A 51 10.19 1.28 28.42
N VAL A 52 9.61 1.57 29.58
CA VAL A 52 9.40 0.58 30.64
C VAL A 52 8.03 -0.06 30.44
N ASN A 53 8.01 -1.31 30.01
CA ASN A 53 6.78 -2.06 29.75
C ASN A 53 6.31 -2.86 30.99
N LYS A 54 5.05 -3.29 30.95
CA LYS A 54 4.37 -4.09 32.01
C LYS A 54 4.22 -3.35 33.33
N ILE A 55 3.91 -2.06 33.30
CA ILE A 55 3.70 -1.26 34.52
C ILE A 55 2.45 -1.68 35.31
N ASP A 56 1.55 -2.43 34.71
CA ASP A 56 0.37 -3.06 35.34
C ASP A 56 0.74 -4.13 36.37
N VAL A 57 1.96 -4.69 36.29
CA VAL A 57 2.43 -5.70 37.24
C VAL A 57 2.94 -5.04 38.51
N LYS A 58 2.40 -5.45 39.68
CA LYS A 58 2.90 -5.03 40.98
C LYS A 58 4.22 -5.74 41.29
N THR A 59 5.31 -5.01 41.38
CA THR A 59 6.62 -5.48 41.80
C THR A 59 7.07 -4.77 43.05
N VAL A 60 8.02 -5.35 43.77
CA VAL A 60 8.59 -4.75 45.00
C VAL A 60 9.38 -3.48 44.65
N GLU A 61 10.09 -3.51 43.53
CA GLU A 61 10.85 -2.39 42.97
C GLU A 61 9.97 -1.58 42.02
N GLY A 62 10.06 -0.26 42.14
CA GLY A 62 9.37 0.66 41.24
C GLY A 62 10.06 0.74 39.86
N THR A 63 9.64 1.72 39.06
CA THR A 63 10.27 2.00 37.77
C THR A 63 11.50 2.91 37.90
N GLU A 64 11.80 3.37 39.11
CA GLU A 64 12.93 4.26 39.43
C GLU A 64 14.29 3.61 39.14
N ILE A 65 14.42 2.28 39.31
CA ILE A 65 15.65 1.55 39.05
C ILE A 65 16.16 1.72 37.63
N PHE A 66 15.26 1.94 36.65
CA PHE A 66 15.63 2.13 35.26
C PHE A 66 16.24 3.50 34.95
N HIS A 67 16.25 4.45 35.91
CA HIS A 67 17.03 5.70 35.79
C HIS A 67 18.54 5.46 35.74
N GLU A 68 19.02 4.32 36.27
CA GLU A 68 20.43 3.92 36.17
C GLU A 68 20.90 3.74 34.72
N LEU A 69 19.96 3.52 33.78
CA LEU A 69 20.28 3.40 32.35
C LEU A 69 20.68 4.73 31.69
N GLY A 70 20.36 5.88 32.36
CA GLY A 70 20.86 7.22 31.96
C GLY A 70 20.28 7.74 30.65
N PHE A 71 18.99 7.56 30.44
CA PHE A 71 18.24 8.17 29.31
C PHE A 71 17.30 9.24 29.83
N ASP A 72 17.31 10.42 29.18
CA ASP A 72 16.50 11.57 29.57
C ASP A 72 14.99 11.34 29.29
N THR A 73 14.71 10.67 28.18
CA THR A 73 13.34 10.36 27.77
C THR A 73 12.93 8.98 28.28
N LYS A 74 12.01 8.93 29.26
CA LYS A 74 11.44 7.70 29.81
C LYS A 74 9.92 7.69 29.67
N ILE A 75 9.37 6.62 29.12
CA ILE A 75 7.92 6.38 29.04
C ILE A 75 7.59 5.02 29.67
N GLU A 76 6.55 5.02 30.50
CA GLU A 76 6.07 3.84 31.19
C GLU A 76 4.77 3.38 30.54
N ILE A 77 4.71 2.12 30.07
CA ILE A 77 3.58 1.58 29.34
C ILE A 77 3.12 0.23 29.87
N SER A 78 1.88 -0.15 29.57
CA SER A 78 1.46 -1.54 29.49
C SER A 78 0.93 -1.83 28.10
N ALA A 79 1.69 -2.57 27.31
CA ALA A 79 1.30 -2.94 25.96
C ALA A 79 0.07 -3.87 25.97
N GLU A 80 -0.05 -4.76 26.96
CA GLU A 80 -1.18 -5.68 27.10
C GLU A 80 -2.48 -4.96 27.42
N HIS A 81 -2.42 -3.94 28.29
CA HIS A 81 -3.58 -3.18 28.75
C HIS A 81 -3.77 -1.86 28.01
N ASN A 82 -2.96 -1.58 27.00
CA ASN A 82 -2.99 -0.35 26.19
C ASN A 82 -2.84 0.93 27.04
N LEU A 83 -2.05 0.87 28.15
CA LEU A 83 -1.81 2.02 29.01
C LEU A 83 -0.65 2.86 28.49
N ASN A 84 -0.84 4.17 28.40
CA ASN A 84 0.15 5.16 27.92
C ASN A 84 0.69 4.91 26.49
N ILE A 85 0.05 4.09 25.70
CA ILE A 85 0.45 3.86 24.28
C ILE A 85 0.27 5.14 23.47
N ASP A 86 -0.73 5.97 23.79
CA ASP A 86 -0.92 7.26 23.11
C ASP A 86 0.28 8.19 23.35
N LYS A 87 0.84 8.26 24.57
CA LYS A 87 2.06 9.03 24.86
C LYS A 87 3.29 8.52 24.13
N LEU A 88 3.41 7.19 23.98
CA LEU A 88 4.48 6.59 23.18
C LEU A 88 4.35 6.98 21.71
N ASN A 89 3.11 6.95 21.17
CA ASN A 89 2.85 7.38 19.80
C ASN A 89 3.15 8.87 19.60
N GLU A 90 2.76 9.73 20.54
CA GLU A 90 3.10 11.16 20.47
C GLU A 90 4.61 11.39 20.42
N LEU A 91 5.39 10.63 21.20
CA LEU A 91 6.85 10.72 21.16
C LEU A 91 7.41 10.25 19.81
N ILE A 92 6.98 9.07 19.32
CA ILE A 92 7.46 8.49 18.05
C ILE A 92 7.20 9.42 16.87
N PHE A 93 6.04 10.08 16.86
CA PHE A 93 5.60 10.90 15.73
C PHE A 93 5.80 12.40 15.95
N LYS A 94 6.47 12.82 17.03
CA LYS A 94 6.70 14.22 17.38
C LYS A 94 7.40 15.01 16.27
N ASP A 95 8.44 14.42 15.66
CA ASP A 95 9.25 15.04 14.63
C ASP A 95 8.98 14.45 13.23
N VAL A 96 7.96 13.59 13.11
CA VAL A 96 7.51 13.08 11.81
C VAL A 96 6.60 14.14 11.18
N PRO A 97 6.99 14.73 10.04
CA PRO A 97 6.15 15.70 9.35
C PRO A 97 4.77 15.10 9.08
N ASP A 98 3.72 15.92 9.19
CA ASP A 98 2.38 15.48 8.83
C ASP A 98 2.40 14.89 7.41
N ASP A 99 1.68 13.78 7.21
CA ASP A 99 1.55 13.06 5.91
C ASP A 99 1.31 14.00 4.71
N GLU A 100 0.81 15.22 4.93
CA GLU A 100 0.60 16.23 3.90
C GLU A 100 1.92 16.81 3.36
N GLU A 101 2.90 17.08 4.21
CA GLU A 101 4.22 17.57 3.78
C GLU A 101 5.07 16.48 3.12
N LEU A 102 4.95 15.21 3.58
CA LEU A 102 5.65 14.07 2.97
C LEU A 102 4.98 13.64 1.65
N SER A 103 3.65 13.79 1.52
CA SER A 103 2.93 13.39 0.32
C SER A 103 3.16 14.31 -0.88
N GLU A 104 3.49 15.59 -0.65
CA GLU A 104 3.80 16.53 -1.75
C GLU A 104 5.19 16.34 -2.34
N LYS A 105 6.15 15.77 -1.57
CA LYS A 105 7.55 15.58 -2.01
C LYS A 105 7.85 14.23 -2.62
N GLN A 106 7.00 13.22 -2.44
CA GLN A 106 7.26 11.89 -3.01
C GLN A 106 6.79 11.79 -4.46
N ILE A 107 7.75 11.57 -5.37
CA ILE A 107 7.47 11.28 -6.78
C ILE A 107 6.69 9.96 -6.85
N PRO A 108 5.46 9.94 -7.44
CA PRO A 108 4.68 8.71 -7.55
C PRO A 108 5.41 7.63 -8.33
N LYS A 109 5.44 6.42 -7.77
CA LYS A 109 6.07 5.25 -8.37
C LYS A 109 5.07 4.49 -9.23
N ILE A 110 5.44 4.24 -10.48
CA ILE A 110 4.61 3.54 -11.45
C ILE A 110 5.31 2.26 -11.89
N SER A 111 4.66 1.11 -11.75
CA SER A 111 5.10 -0.17 -12.30
C SER A 111 4.40 -0.46 -13.62
N VAL A 112 5.10 -1.16 -14.54
CA VAL A 112 4.54 -1.62 -15.83
C VAL A 112 4.61 -3.13 -15.86
N ILE A 113 3.45 -3.78 -15.85
CA ILE A 113 3.33 -5.24 -15.84
C ILE A 113 2.50 -5.74 -17.04
N GLY A 114 2.62 -6.99 -17.35
CA GLY A 114 1.91 -7.67 -18.45
C GLY A 114 2.71 -8.87 -18.94
N LYS A 115 2.07 -9.75 -19.70
CA LYS A 115 2.72 -10.92 -20.30
C LYS A 115 3.87 -10.54 -21.24
N PRO A 116 4.77 -11.47 -21.61
CA PRO A 116 5.78 -11.22 -22.63
C PRO A 116 5.17 -10.70 -23.95
N ASN A 117 5.91 -9.86 -24.67
CA ASN A 117 5.56 -9.32 -25.99
C ASN A 117 4.29 -8.46 -26.10
N VAL A 118 3.66 -8.04 -24.98
CA VAL A 118 2.54 -7.06 -25.02
C VAL A 118 3.00 -5.64 -25.34
N GLY A 119 4.32 -5.40 -25.43
CA GLY A 119 4.87 -4.09 -25.76
C GLY A 119 5.27 -3.23 -24.57
N LYS A 120 5.56 -3.82 -23.38
CA LYS A 120 6.04 -3.07 -22.20
C LYS A 120 7.27 -2.20 -22.51
N SER A 121 8.31 -2.81 -23.11
CA SER A 121 9.54 -2.10 -23.48
C SER A 121 9.28 -1.01 -24.52
N SER A 122 8.44 -1.29 -25.51
CA SER A 122 8.07 -0.31 -26.54
C SER A 122 7.29 0.86 -25.94
N THR A 123 6.40 0.59 -24.98
CA THR A 123 5.64 1.63 -24.27
C THR A 123 6.56 2.50 -23.42
N VAL A 124 7.47 1.89 -22.63
CA VAL A 124 8.45 2.63 -21.85
C VAL A 124 9.35 3.48 -22.77
N ASN A 125 9.86 2.92 -23.85
CA ASN A 125 10.67 3.69 -24.81
C ASN A 125 9.86 4.83 -25.45
N ALA A 126 8.61 4.57 -25.87
CA ALA A 126 7.75 5.62 -26.41
C ALA A 126 7.46 6.75 -25.41
N LEU A 127 7.41 6.42 -24.11
CA LEU A 127 7.30 7.41 -23.04
C LEU A 127 8.58 8.24 -22.88
N LEU A 128 9.75 7.61 -23.02
CA LEU A 128 11.05 8.28 -22.90
C LEU A 128 11.38 9.18 -24.09
N ASP A 129 10.94 8.77 -25.30
CA ASP A 129 11.22 9.47 -26.56
C ASP A 129 10.24 10.63 -26.88
N GLN A 130 9.27 10.94 -25.99
CA GLN A 130 8.36 12.05 -26.24
C GLN A 130 9.05 13.39 -25.90
N ASP A 131 9.03 14.36 -26.84
CA ASP A 131 9.61 15.72 -26.70
C ASP A 131 9.11 16.52 -25.48
N LYS A 132 8.04 16.05 -24.83
CA LYS A 132 7.43 16.66 -23.64
C LYS A 132 7.85 16.02 -22.32
N MET A 133 8.76 15.03 -22.38
CA MET A 133 9.26 14.31 -21.19
C MET A 133 10.73 14.58 -20.95
N ILE A 134 11.03 15.18 -19.81
CA ILE A 134 12.41 15.32 -19.32
C ILE A 134 12.77 14.02 -18.60
N VAL A 135 13.78 13.32 -19.10
CA VAL A 135 14.27 12.08 -18.51
C VAL A 135 15.54 12.39 -17.70
N SER A 136 15.60 11.93 -16.47
CA SER A 136 16.84 11.88 -15.70
C SER A 136 17.02 10.49 -15.11
N ASP A 137 18.17 9.88 -15.36
CA ASP A 137 18.57 8.64 -14.70
C ASP A 137 18.93 8.98 -13.24
N ILE A 138 18.19 8.41 -12.28
CA ILE A 138 18.59 8.50 -10.87
C ILE A 138 19.49 7.30 -10.59
N ALA A 139 20.80 7.54 -10.62
CA ALA A 139 21.78 6.56 -10.18
C ALA A 139 21.78 6.52 -8.65
N GLY A 140 21.43 5.38 -8.08
CA GLY A 140 21.63 5.09 -6.66
C GLY A 140 20.41 4.54 -5.93
N THR A 141 20.21 3.25 -6.01
CA THR A 141 19.77 2.35 -4.93
C THR A 141 19.66 0.94 -5.49
N THR A 142 20.56 0.05 -5.07
CA THR A 142 20.65 -1.39 -5.38
C THR A 142 20.97 -1.78 -6.84
N ILE A 143 21.94 -2.64 -6.98
CA ILE A 143 22.68 -3.10 -8.17
C ILE A 143 21.82 -3.64 -9.35
N ASP A 144 20.48 -3.81 -9.20
CA ASP A 144 19.63 -4.52 -10.15
C ASP A 144 18.41 -3.79 -10.73
N SER A 145 18.06 -2.57 -10.30
CA SER A 145 16.88 -1.86 -10.81
C SER A 145 17.23 -0.44 -11.28
N VAL A 146 17.08 -0.19 -12.58
CA VAL A 146 17.18 1.18 -13.12
C VAL A 146 15.77 1.76 -13.12
N ASP A 147 15.51 2.61 -12.14
CA ASP A 147 14.29 3.41 -12.09
C ASP A 147 14.46 4.64 -12.99
N VAL A 148 13.41 5.02 -13.70
CA VAL A 148 13.45 6.12 -14.66
C VAL A 148 12.47 7.20 -14.27
N LYS A 149 12.97 8.40 -14.04
CA LYS A 149 12.14 9.57 -13.79
C LYS A 149 11.63 10.13 -15.12
N ILE A 150 10.31 10.32 -15.19
CA ILE A 150 9.63 10.97 -16.31
C ILE A 150 8.87 12.19 -15.81
N ASN A 151 8.87 13.27 -16.57
CA ASN A 151 8.04 14.45 -16.30
C ASN A 151 6.94 14.55 -17.36
N TYR A 152 5.68 14.59 -16.93
CA TYR A 152 4.55 14.81 -17.80
C TYR A 152 3.65 15.95 -17.27
N ARG A 153 3.51 17.02 -18.04
CA ARG A 153 2.72 18.22 -17.68
C ARG A 153 3.14 18.81 -16.32
N SER A 154 4.43 19.03 -16.16
CA SER A 154 5.03 19.59 -14.93
C SER A 154 4.83 18.72 -13.68
N LYS A 155 4.57 17.42 -13.84
CA LYS A 155 4.51 16.44 -12.76
C LYS A 155 5.52 15.33 -13.01
N ASP A 156 6.25 15.01 -11.95
CA ASP A 156 7.23 13.96 -11.95
C ASP A 156 6.61 12.61 -11.59
N TYR A 157 7.03 11.57 -12.27
CA TYR A 157 6.69 10.17 -12.01
C TYR A 157 7.95 9.33 -12.08
N LEU A 158 8.03 8.26 -11.29
CA LEU A 158 9.14 7.31 -11.29
C LEU A 158 8.66 5.97 -11.83
N LEU A 159 9.14 5.59 -13.01
CA LEU A 159 8.93 4.24 -13.55
C LEU A 159 9.92 3.29 -12.86
N ILE A 160 9.41 2.32 -12.09
CA ILE A 160 10.22 1.39 -11.34
C ILE A 160 10.42 0.06 -12.09
N ASP A 161 11.52 -0.65 -11.78
CA ASP A 161 11.87 -1.97 -12.36
C ASP A 161 12.02 -1.98 -13.89
N THR A 162 12.45 -0.88 -14.50
CA THR A 162 12.57 -0.77 -15.95
C THR A 162 13.73 -1.62 -16.53
N ALA A 163 14.70 -2.06 -15.74
CA ALA A 163 15.81 -2.91 -16.19
C ALA A 163 15.33 -4.26 -16.77
N GLY A 164 14.36 -4.91 -16.12
CA GLY A 164 13.74 -6.14 -16.64
C GLY A 164 12.90 -5.91 -17.90
N ILE A 165 12.47 -4.67 -18.14
CA ILE A 165 11.68 -4.28 -19.31
C ILE A 165 12.60 -3.96 -20.50
N ARG A 166 13.81 -3.41 -20.26
CA ARG A 166 14.76 -3.00 -21.32
C ARG A 166 15.59 -4.14 -21.90
N ARG A 167 15.83 -5.24 -21.16
CA ARG A 167 16.60 -6.39 -21.65
C ARG A 167 15.72 -7.24 -22.59
N LYS A 168 16.07 -7.27 -23.88
CA LYS A 168 15.52 -8.23 -24.88
C LYS A 168 16.19 -9.59 -24.67
N ASN A 169 15.65 -10.48 -23.86
CA ASN A 169 16.13 -11.85 -23.76
C ASN A 169 15.03 -12.83 -24.23
N LYS A 170 15.47 -13.89 -24.92
CA LYS A 170 14.63 -15.05 -25.26
C LYS A 170 14.24 -15.74 -23.95
N THR A 171 12.97 -15.79 -23.65
CA THR A 171 12.41 -16.32 -22.39
C THR A 171 12.36 -17.84 -22.42
N THR A 172 12.91 -18.49 -21.39
CA THR A 172 12.71 -19.91 -21.09
C THR A 172 11.60 -20.07 -20.05
N GLU A 173 10.96 -21.25 -19.93
CA GLU A 173 9.87 -21.50 -18.97
C GLU A 173 10.23 -21.18 -17.49
N LYS A 174 11.50 -21.34 -17.10
CA LYS A 174 11.97 -20.94 -15.77
C LYS A 174 11.97 -19.43 -15.59
N GLU A 175 12.27 -18.66 -16.62
CA GLU A 175 12.27 -17.20 -16.61
C GLU A 175 10.86 -16.63 -16.56
N GLU A 176 9.83 -17.33 -17.06
CA GLU A 176 8.42 -16.90 -16.93
C GLU A 176 7.97 -16.87 -15.46
N LYS A 177 8.28 -17.91 -14.66
CA LYS A 177 7.94 -17.92 -13.23
C LYS A 177 8.65 -16.81 -12.47
N PHE A 178 9.93 -16.57 -12.73
CA PHE A 178 10.68 -15.44 -12.15
C PHE A 178 10.11 -14.09 -12.58
N SER A 179 9.68 -13.97 -13.83
CA SER A 179 9.05 -12.75 -14.35
C SER A 179 7.74 -12.41 -13.63
N VAL A 180 6.90 -13.40 -13.28
CA VAL A 180 5.66 -13.20 -12.53
C VAL A 180 5.95 -12.73 -11.11
N ILE A 181 6.88 -13.37 -10.39
CA ILE A 181 7.27 -12.97 -9.02
C ILE A 181 7.81 -11.53 -9.02
N LYS A 182 8.67 -11.20 -9.98
CA LYS A 182 9.22 -9.85 -10.14
C LYS A 182 8.12 -8.82 -10.41
N ALA A 183 7.16 -9.15 -11.28
CA ALA A 183 6.01 -8.30 -11.55
C ALA A 183 5.16 -8.05 -10.28
N LEU A 184 4.93 -9.07 -9.45
CA LEU A 184 4.18 -8.93 -8.19
C LEU A 184 4.92 -8.03 -7.19
N ASN A 185 6.23 -8.21 -7.04
CA ASN A 185 7.06 -7.35 -6.20
C ASN A 185 7.05 -5.88 -6.67
N SER A 186 7.04 -5.66 -8.00
CA SER A 186 6.95 -4.30 -8.57
C SER A 186 5.60 -3.65 -8.27
N ILE A 187 4.50 -4.43 -8.28
CA ILE A 187 3.18 -3.93 -7.89
C ILE A 187 3.20 -3.45 -6.42
N GLU A 188 3.74 -4.26 -5.50
CA GLU A 188 3.80 -3.91 -4.08
C GLU A 188 4.57 -2.63 -3.79
N LYS A 189 5.64 -2.38 -4.55
CA LYS A 189 6.50 -1.19 -4.41
C LYS A 189 5.96 0.05 -5.11
N SER A 190 4.91 -0.07 -5.93
CA SER A 190 4.36 1.03 -6.73
C SER A 190 3.16 1.70 -6.07
N ASP A 191 2.93 2.97 -6.41
CA ASP A 191 1.72 3.70 -6.09
C ASP A 191 0.60 3.41 -7.10
N LEU A 192 0.99 3.10 -8.36
CA LEU A 192 0.11 2.80 -9.45
C LEU A 192 0.74 1.76 -10.38
N THR A 193 -0.06 0.83 -10.86
CA THR A 193 0.34 -0.19 -11.82
C THR A 193 -0.30 0.05 -13.18
N LEU A 194 0.51 0.07 -14.24
CA LEU A 194 0.04 -0.01 -15.63
C LEU A 194 -0.02 -1.49 -16.03
N LEU A 195 -1.22 -2.03 -16.13
CA LEU A 195 -1.45 -3.40 -16.58
C LEU A 195 -1.57 -3.43 -18.10
N MET A 196 -0.54 -3.93 -18.77
CA MET A 196 -0.46 -3.99 -20.23
C MET A 196 -1.16 -5.23 -20.79
N LEU A 197 -2.10 -5.04 -21.69
CA LEU A 197 -2.79 -6.07 -22.47
C LEU A 197 -2.50 -5.88 -23.97
N ASP A 198 -2.50 -6.97 -24.71
CA ASP A 198 -2.33 -6.97 -26.15
C ASP A 198 -3.71 -6.96 -26.84
N ALA A 199 -3.99 -5.98 -27.69
CA ALA A 199 -5.26 -5.89 -28.41
C ALA A 199 -5.48 -7.11 -29.33
N THR A 200 -4.41 -7.66 -29.94
CA THR A 200 -4.50 -8.79 -30.87
C THR A 200 -4.74 -10.14 -30.20
N ASN A 201 -4.38 -10.26 -28.91
CA ASN A 201 -4.53 -11.46 -28.09
C ASN A 201 -5.14 -11.10 -26.73
N PHE A 202 -6.34 -10.52 -26.76
CA PHE A 202 -6.96 -9.84 -25.64
C PHE A 202 -7.60 -10.81 -24.63
N LEU A 203 -7.28 -10.63 -23.35
CA LEU A 203 -7.80 -11.37 -22.19
C LEU A 203 -7.64 -12.90 -22.30
N LEU A 204 -6.41 -13.34 -22.50
CA LEU A 204 -6.05 -14.75 -22.39
C LEU A 204 -5.98 -15.19 -20.92
N GLU A 205 -5.96 -16.49 -20.68
CA GLU A 205 -5.89 -17.08 -19.33
C GLU A 205 -4.72 -16.53 -18.49
N GLN A 206 -3.56 -16.31 -19.11
CA GLN A 206 -2.40 -15.69 -18.43
C GLN A 206 -2.67 -14.24 -18.01
N ASP A 207 -3.38 -13.47 -18.83
CA ASP A 207 -3.77 -12.10 -18.46
C ASP A 207 -4.72 -12.12 -17.27
N MET A 208 -5.71 -13.02 -17.26
CA MET A 208 -6.68 -13.15 -16.16
C MET A 208 -5.99 -13.50 -14.84
N LYS A 209 -5.05 -14.45 -14.84
CA LYS A 209 -4.26 -14.81 -13.65
C LYS A 209 -3.44 -13.62 -13.13
N LEU A 210 -2.85 -12.83 -14.02
CA LEU A 210 -2.08 -11.64 -13.64
C LEU A 210 -2.98 -10.54 -13.08
N ILE A 211 -4.15 -10.30 -13.68
CA ILE A 211 -5.16 -9.35 -13.21
C ILE A 211 -5.63 -9.72 -11.80
N GLU A 212 -5.96 -10.99 -11.59
CA GLU A 212 -6.42 -11.50 -10.30
C GLU A 212 -5.37 -11.25 -9.21
N ARG A 213 -4.12 -11.62 -9.46
CA ARG A 213 -3.01 -11.38 -8.53
C ARG A 213 -2.77 -9.89 -8.25
N ALA A 214 -2.79 -9.05 -9.30
CA ALA A 214 -2.65 -7.61 -9.14
C ALA A 214 -3.78 -7.02 -8.26
N LYS A 215 -5.00 -7.51 -8.44
CA LYS A 215 -6.17 -7.12 -7.65
C LYS A 215 -6.09 -7.58 -6.19
N GLU A 216 -5.55 -8.77 -5.91
CA GLU A 216 -5.31 -9.28 -4.56
C GLU A 216 -4.35 -8.39 -3.76
N ILE A 217 -3.25 -7.95 -4.38
CA ILE A 217 -2.29 -6.99 -3.78
C ILE A 217 -3.03 -5.69 -3.44
N GLY A 218 -3.92 -5.24 -4.33
CA GLY A 218 -4.85 -4.17 -4.05
C GLY A 218 -4.32 -2.76 -4.36
N ARG A 219 -3.18 -2.62 -5.03
CA ARG A 219 -2.68 -1.30 -5.48
C ARG A 219 -3.58 -0.70 -6.56
N SER A 220 -3.45 0.61 -6.75
CA SER A 220 -4.15 1.32 -7.82
C SER A 220 -3.69 0.86 -9.19
N MET A 221 -4.60 0.81 -10.18
CA MET A 221 -4.29 0.25 -11.48
C MET A 221 -4.99 1.00 -12.62
N VAL A 222 -4.28 1.10 -13.75
CA VAL A 222 -4.82 1.50 -15.05
C VAL A 222 -4.57 0.37 -16.03
N VAL A 223 -5.60 -0.07 -16.73
CA VAL A 223 -5.49 -1.07 -17.80
C VAL A 223 -5.02 -0.37 -19.07
N VAL A 224 -4.01 -0.92 -19.73
CA VAL A 224 -3.44 -0.34 -20.97
C VAL A 224 -3.53 -1.38 -22.07
N VAL A 225 -4.38 -1.16 -23.05
CA VAL A 225 -4.52 -2.02 -24.22
C VAL A 225 -3.64 -1.47 -25.32
N ASN A 226 -2.56 -2.18 -25.63
CA ASN A 226 -1.56 -1.79 -26.62
C ASN A 226 -1.78 -2.50 -27.97
N LYS A 227 -1.11 -2.02 -29.01
CA LYS A 227 -1.13 -2.50 -30.41
C LYS A 227 -2.47 -2.22 -31.12
N ILE A 228 -3.11 -1.10 -30.78
CA ILE A 228 -4.37 -0.70 -31.43
C ILE A 228 -4.19 -0.35 -32.91
N ASP A 229 -2.96 -0.11 -33.35
CA ASP A 229 -2.59 0.10 -34.76
C ASP A 229 -2.86 -1.13 -35.63
N LEU A 230 -2.93 -2.32 -35.03
CA LEU A 230 -3.22 -3.59 -35.72
C LEU A 230 -4.72 -3.95 -35.70
N MET A 231 -5.59 -3.07 -35.18
CA MET A 231 -7.00 -3.35 -34.96
C MET A 231 -7.90 -2.39 -35.73
N THR A 232 -9.04 -2.87 -36.17
CA THR A 232 -10.11 -2.05 -36.74
C THR A 232 -10.89 -1.30 -35.66
N LYS A 233 -11.62 -0.27 -36.03
CA LYS A 233 -12.49 0.47 -35.11
C LYS A 233 -13.56 -0.39 -34.46
N THR A 234 -14.07 -1.39 -35.19
CA THR A 234 -15.10 -2.32 -34.68
C THR A 234 -14.52 -3.21 -33.59
N GLU A 235 -13.36 -3.83 -33.82
CA GLU A 235 -12.66 -4.67 -32.84
C GLU A 235 -12.29 -3.88 -31.59
N LEU A 236 -11.84 -2.63 -31.73
CA LEU A 236 -11.55 -1.78 -30.56
C LEU A 236 -12.80 -1.47 -29.72
N LYS A 237 -13.96 -1.33 -30.34
CA LYS A 237 -15.24 -1.16 -29.63
C LYS A 237 -15.60 -2.43 -28.85
N GLU A 238 -15.46 -3.60 -29.48
CA GLU A 238 -15.68 -4.91 -28.84
C GLU A 238 -14.74 -5.13 -27.65
N ILE A 239 -13.46 -4.75 -27.77
CA ILE A 239 -12.52 -4.78 -26.64
C ILE A 239 -13.02 -3.91 -25.48
N GLY A 240 -13.49 -2.69 -25.76
CA GLY A 240 -14.04 -1.80 -24.75
C GLY A 240 -15.25 -2.40 -24.04
N GLU A 241 -16.15 -3.03 -24.79
CA GLU A 241 -17.32 -3.72 -24.23
C GLU A 241 -16.90 -4.93 -23.38
N ARG A 242 -15.92 -5.72 -23.81
CA ARG A 242 -15.38 -6.84 -23.02
C ARG A 242 -14.74 -6.39 -21.72
N ILE A 243 -13.97 -5.29 -21.72
CA ILE A 243 -13.38 -4.73 -20.48
C ILE A 243 -14.49 -4.32 -19.51
N ASN A 244 -15.52 -3.63 -19.99
CA ASN A 244 -16.62 -3.16 -19.15
C ASN A 244 -17.44 -4.30 -18.54
N ASN A 245 -17.54 -5.44 -19.24
CA ASN A 245 -18.26 -6.62 -18.80
C ASN A 245 -17.43 -7.54 -17.92
N GLU A 246 -16.09 -7.39 -17.92
CA GLU A 246 -15.22 -8.25 -17.14
C GLU A 246 -15.18 -7.81 -15.66
N SER A 247 -15.67 -8.66 -14.79
CA SER A 247 -15.80 -8.39 -13.35
C SER A 247 -14.47 -8.11 -12.65
N LEU A 248 -13.40 -8.72 -13.12
CA LEU A 248 -12.04 -8.49 -12.59
C LEU A 248 -11.50 -7.11 -12.93
N LEU A 249 -11.96 -6.52 -14.03
CA LEU A 249 -11.55 -5.19 -14.48
C LEU A 249 -12.52 -4.08 -14.04
N ALA A 250 -13.64 -4.44 -13.42
CA ALA A 250 -14.63 -3.47 -12.97
C ALA A 250 -14.02 -2.42 -12.02
N GLY A 251 -14.26 -1.14 -12.35
CA GLY A 251 -13.74 0.00 -11.56
C GLY A 251 -12.34 0.48 -11.95
N PHE A 252 -11.63 -0.24 -12.82
CA PHE A 252 -10.36 0.21 -13.37
C PHE A 252 -10.55 0.91 -14.72
N PRO A 253 -9.99 2.13 -14.91
CA PRO A 253 -10.05 2.78 -16.20
C PRO A 253 -9.12 2.09 -17.19
N PHE A 254 -9.44 2.18 -18.48
CA PHE A 254 -8.58 1.63 -19.52
C PHE A 254 -8.21 2.67 -20.58
N ALA A 255 -7.00 2.58 -21.08
CA ALA A 255 -6.48 3.39 -22.16
C ALA A 255 -6.09 2.52 -23.35
N LEU A 256 -6.52 2.92 -24.54
CA LEU A 256 -6.15 2.30 -25.81
C LEU A 256 -4.92 3.04 -26.36
N ILE A 257 -3.80 2.32 -26.58
CA ILE A 257 -2.56 2.92 -27.07
C ILE A 257 -1.96 2.15 -28.24
N SER A 258 -1.16 2.84 -29.04
CA SER A 258 -0.15 2.24 -29.90
C SER A 258 1.22 2.78 -29.49
N ALA A 259 2.05 1.91 -28.94
CA ALA A 259 3.42 2.28 -28.58
C ALA A 259 4.28 2.60 -29.81
N THR A 260 4.03 1.95 -30.94
CA THR A 260 4.72 2.15 -32.22
C THR A 260 4.34 3.47 -32.87
N GLU A 261 3.06 3.80 -32.91
CA GLU A 261 2.56 5.04 -33.49
C GLU A 261 2.48 6.20 -32.49
N ARG A 262 2.87 5.97 -31.22
CA ARG A 262 2.83 6.97 -30.14
C ARG A 262 1.45 7.58 -29.90
N LYS A 263 0.39 6.81 -30.12
CA LYS A 263 -1.02 7.24 -29.94
C LYS A 263 -1.58 6.81 -28.58
N GLY A 264 -2.53 7.59 -28.05
CA GLY A 264 -3.29 7.26 -26.83
C GLY A 264 -2.64 7.65 -25.51
N PHE A 265 -1.38 8.08 -25.49
CA PHE A 265 -0.64 8.39 -24.27
C PHE A 265 -1.25 9.57 -23.47
N ARG A 266 -1.87 10.54 -24.14
CA ARG A 266 -2.56 11.62 -23.43
C ARG A 266 -3.66 11.07 -22.52
N THR A 267 -4.53 10.22 -23.05
CA THR A 267 -5.61 9.57 -22.29
C THR A 267 -5.06 8.70 -21.17
N LEU A 268 -3.97 7.96 -21.44
CA LEU A 268 -3.29 7.17 -20.42
C LEU A 268 -2.85 8.03 -19.23
N PHE A 269 -2.17 9.14 -19.46
CA PHE A 269 -1.71 10.02 -18.38
C PHE A 269 -2.83 10.79 -17.69
N ASP A 270 -3.92 11.12 -18.41
CA ASP A 270 -5.12 11.69 -17.78
C ASP A 270 -5.73 10.68 -16.77
N TYR A 271 -5.72 9.37 -17.07
CA TYR A 271 -6.10 8.34 -16.11
C TYR A 271 -5.09 8.16 -15.00
N VAL A 272 -3.79 8.10 -15.29
CA VAL A 272 -2.72 8.03 -14.27
C VAL A 272 -2.89 9.14 -13.25
N TYR A 273 -3.07 10.38 -13.71
CA TYR A 273 -3.26 11.53 -12.84
C TYR A 273 -4.50 11.40 -11.93
N ARG A 274 -5.65 11.01 -12.52
CA ARG A 274 -6.91 10.85 -11.78
C ARG A 274 -6.82 9.71 -10.76
N VAL A 275 -6.25 8.58 -11.14
CA VAL A 275 -6.11 7.41 -10.26
C VAL A 275 -5.16 7.69 -9.11
N LEU A 276 -4.03 8.35 -9.35
CA LEU A 276 -3.11 8.76 -8.28
C LEU A 276 -3.74 9.77 -7.32
N GLY A 277 -4.54 10.71 -7.84
CA GLY A 277 -5.32 11.62 -7.01
C GLY A 277 -6.32 10.88 -6.12
N ASN A 278 -7.04 9.90 -6.70
CA ASN A 278 -7.97 9.07 -5.94
C ASN A 278 -7.25 8.21 -4.88
N SER A 279 -6.12 7.62 -5.21
CA SER A 279 -5.39 6.72 -4.29
C SER A 279 -4.90 7.41 -3.01
N LYS A 280 -4.64 8.72 -3.10
CA LYS A 280 -4.19 9.55 -1.97
C LYS A 280 -5.33 10.23 -1.20
N MET A 281 -6.58 10.09 -1.66
CA MET A 281 -7.74 10.81 -1.12
C MET A 281 -7.97 10.49 0.36
N ARG A 282 -8.05 11.54 1.18
CA ARG A 282 -8.53 11.45 2.57
C ARG A 282 -10.06 11.62 2.57
N ILE A 283 -10.75 10.72 3.25
CA ILE A 283 -12.20 10.70 3.32
C ILE A 283 -12.60 10.91 4.78
N SER A 284 -13.29 12.02 5.04
CA SER A 284 -13.70 12.33 6.41
C SER A 284 -14.67 11.29 6.96
N THR A 285 -14.56 11.00 8.25
CA THR A 285 -15.43 10.06 8.95
C THR A 285 -16.90 10.43 8.83
N ASN A 286 -17.22 11.75 8.86
CA ASN A 286 -18.59 12.24 8.66
C ASN A 286 -19.15 11.87 7.30
N LYS A 287 -18.38 12.05 6.21
CA LYS A 287 -18.78 11.64 4.85
C LYS A 287 -19.00 10.13 4.77
N LEU A 288 -18.10 9.33 5.35
CA LEU A 288 -18.24 7.88 5.36
C LEU A 288 -19.49 7.42 6.12
N ASN A 289 -19.77 8.02 7.29
CA ASN A 289 -20.96 7.66 8.07
C ASN A 289 -22.27 8.11 7.41
N LYS A 290 -22.27 9.21 6.66
CA LYS A 290 -23.40 9.59 5.81
C LYS A 290 -23.67 8.54 4.73
N ILE A 291 -22.62 8.08 4.02
CA ILE A 291 -22.72 7.01 3.01
C ILE A 291 -23.20 5.70 3.66
N LEU A 292 -22.73 5.38 4.87
CA LEU A 292 -23.21 4.22 5.62
C LEU A 292 -24.71 4.30 5.94
N GLY A 293 -25.19 5.48 6.29
CA GLY A 293 -26.62 5.76 6.49
C GLY A 293 -27.42 5.47 5.21
N ASP A 294 -26.97 6.02 4.08
CA ASP A 294 -27.59 5.78 2.77
C ASP A 294 -27.59 4.29 2.38
N ALA A 295 -26.48 3.58 2.64
CA ALA A 295 -26.37 2.16 2.36
C ALA A 295 -27.37 1.32 3.19
N LYS A 296 -27.52 1.63 4.48
CA LYS A 296 -28.50 0.96 5.37
C LYS A 296 -29.95 1.24 4.96
N ALA A 297 -30.23 2.45 4.48
CA ALA A 297 -31.54 2.82 3.96
C ALA A 297 -31.85 2.11 2.64
N SER A 298 -30.84 1.95 1.77
CA SER A 298 -30.99 1.26 0.48
C SER A 298 -31.16 -0.26 0.61
N LYS A 299 -30.44 -0.88 1.56
CA LYS A 299 -30.51 -2.33 1.80
C LYS A 299 -30.33 -2.64 3.29
N SER A 300 -31.34 -3.23 3.92
CA SER A 300 -31.27 -3.63 5.32
C SER A 300 -30.26 -4.77 5.52
N ILE A 301 -29.59 -4.75 6.70
CA ILE A 301 -28.67 -5.84 7.07
C ILE A 301 -29.48 -7.12 7.29
N PRO A 302 -29.17 -8.23 6.60
CA PRO A 302 -29.90 -9.49 6.76
C PRO A 302 -29.69 -10.09 8.15
N TYR A 303 -30.71 -10.81 8.64
CA TYR A 303 -30.61 -11.62 9.86
C TYR A 303 -29.83 -12.90 9.58
N LYS A 304 -28.99 -13.31 10.52
CA LYS A 304 -28.36 -14.64 10.51
C LYS A 304 -28.78 -15.40 11.76
N GLY A 305 -29.80 -16.25 11.64
CA GLY A 305 -30.45 -16.89 12.77
C GLY A 305 -31.18 -15.87 13.67
N LYS A 306 -31.01 -15.97 14.99
CA LYS A 306 -31.60 -15.04 15.97
C LYS A 306 -30.86 -13.70 16.10
N PHE A 307 -29.73 -13.52 15.42
CA PHE A 307 -28.86 -12.36 15.58
C PHE A 307 -28.91 -11.47 14.34
N ARG A 308 -29.00 -10.16 14.57
CA ARG A 308 -28.86 -9.14 13.54
C ARG A 308 -27.55 -8.39 13.74
N PRO A 309 -26.57 -8.49 12.82
CA PRO A 309 -25.38 -7.67 12.86
C PRO A 309 -25.73 -6.18 12.89
N LYS A 310 -24.99 -5.38 13.68
CA LYS A 310 -25.23 -3.95 13.77
C LYS A 310 -23.94 -3.19 13.51
N ILE A 311 -23.85 -2.55 12.36
CA ILE A 311 -22.75 -1.62 12.05
C ILE A 311 -23.06 -0.28 12.73
N ARG A 312 -22.12 0.23 13.55
CA ARG A 312 -22.28 1.50 14.26
C ARG A 312 -21.72 2.66 13.45
N TYR A 313 -20.46 2.59 13.10
CA TYR A 313 -19.76 3.62 12.34
C TYR A 313 -18.68 3.03 11.44
N VAL A 314 -18.14 3.87 10.55
CA VAL A 314 -17.05 3.53 9.64
C VAL A 314 -16.05 4.68 9.56
N HIS A 315 -14.75 4.35 9.48
CA HIS A 315 -13.68 5.29 9.24
C HIS A 315 -12.69 4.76 8.21
N GLN A 316 -11.85 5.64 7.67
CA GLN A 316 -10.76 5.25 6.76
C GLN A 316 -9.55 4.79 7.57
N GLY A 317 -9.11 3.55 7.36
CA GLY A 317 -7.94 2.94 8.01
C GLY A 317 -6.71 2.79 7.09
N GLY A 318 -6.81 3.18 5.82
CA GLY A 318 -5.71 3.12 4.85
C GLY A 318 -6.08 3.79 3.52
N LYS A 319 -5.08 4.15 2.70
CA LYS A 319 -5.29 4.92 1.46
C LYS A 319 -5.06 4.10 0.17
N ASN A 320 -3.99 3.36 0.05
CA ASN A 320 -3.66 2.62 -1.17
C ASN A 320 -3.23 1.18 -0.85
N PRO A 321 -4.19 0.23 -0.80
CA PRO A 321 -5.62 0.36 -1.10
C PRO A 321 -6.39 1.16 -0.05
N HIS A 322 -7.54 1.73 -0.44
CA HIS A 322 -8.44 2.31 0.56
C HIS A 322 -8.97 1.21 1.47
N VAL A 323 -8.76 1.37 2.78
CA VAL A 323 -9.30 0.46 3.78
C VAL A 323 -10.40 1.18 4.56
N LEU A 324 -11.63 0.69 4.49
CA LEU A 324 -12.72 1.18 5.33
C LEU A 324 -12.94 0.22 6.48
N THR A 325 -12.75 0.71 7.70
CA THR A 325 -12.93 -0.07 8.92
C THR A 325 -14.31 0.21 9.51
N PHE A 326 -15.13 -0.84 9.52
CA PHE A 326 -16.48 -0.82 10.08
C PHE A 326 -16.47 -1.35 11.50
N HIS A 327 -17.07 -0.60 12.42
CA HIS A 327 -17.20 -0.97 13.82
C HIS A 327 -18.65 -1.28 14.18
N GLY A 328 -18.85 -2.31 14.99
CA GLY A 328 -20.20 -2.69 15.38
C GLY A 328 -20.25 -3.98 16.20
N ASN A 329 -21.39 -4.62 16.21
CA ASN A 329 -21.64 -5.84 16.98
C ASN A 329 -21.98 -6.99 16.02
N SER A 330 -21.43 -8.17 16.29
CA SER A 330 -21.68 -9.42 15.54
C SER A 330 -21.35 -9.29 14.04
N LEU A 331 -20.34 -8.49 13.70
CA LEU A 331 -19.96 -8.20 12.31
C LEU A 331 -19.36 -9.42 11.58
N GLU A 332 -18.84 -10.41 12.31
CA GLU A 332 -18.40 -11.71 11.79
C GLU A 332 -19.56 -12.53 11.17
N ARG A 333 -20.79 -12.14 11.47
CA ARG A 333 -22.01 -12.79 10.95
C ARG A 333 -22.58 -12.11 9.73
N LEU A 334 -21.95 -11.05 9.22
CA LEU A 334 -22.36 -10.41 7.98
C LEU A 334 -22.25 -11.40 6.81
N GLU A 335 -23.30 -11.49 6.01
CA GLU A 335 -23.30 -12.32 4.81
C GLU A 335 -22.36 -11.71 3.74
N GLY A 336 -21.62 -12.57 3.02
CA GLY A 336 -20.74 -12.15 1.94
C GLY A 336 -21.45 -11.33 0.85
N SER A 337 -22.74 -11.59 0.63
CA SER A 337 -23.60 -10.82 -0.28
C SER A 337 -23.77 -9.37 0.17
N TYR A 338 -23.93 -9.14 1.49
CA TYR A 338 -24.06 -7.81 2.05
C TYR A 338 -22.72 -7.07 2.09
N VAL A 339 -21.62 -7.80 2.37
CA VAL A 339 -20.25 -7.25 2.33
C VAL A 339 -19.92 -6.76 0.92
N ARG A 340 -20.24 -7.57 -0.12
CA ARG A 340 -20.07 -7.14 -1.53
C ARG A 340 -20.93 -5.93 -1.88
N PHE A 341 -22.19 -5.90 -1.42
CA PHE A 341 -23.06 -4.74 -1.60
C PHE A 341 -22.44 -3.47 -0.99
N LEU A 342 -21.96 -3.53 0.26
CA LEU A 342 -21.30 -2.38 0.90
C LEU A 342 -20.07 -1.92 0.10
N GLY A 343 -19.21 -2.84 -0.32
CA GLY A 343 -18.04 -2.52 -1.13
C GLY A 343 -18.42 -1.76 -2.41
N ASN A 344 -19.36 -2.27 -3.18
CA ASN A 344 -19.82 -1.65 -4.41
C ASN A 344 -20.49 -0.30 -4.15
N PHE A 345 -21.30 -0.20 -3.10
CA PHE A 345 -22.00 1.03 -2.73
C PHE A 345 -21.02 2.14 -2.36
N PHE A 346 -20.04 1.85 -1.50
CA PHE A 346 -19.02 2.82 -1.11
C PHE A 346 -18.12 3.18 -2.29
N HIS A 347 -17.69 2.21 -3.10
CA HIS A 347 -16.87 2.45 -4.28
C HIS A 347 -17.57 3.42 -5.24
N LYS A 348 -18.86 3.21 -5.53
CA LYS A 348 -19.67 4.08 -6.38
C LYS A 348 -19.86 5.48 -5.78
N LYS A 349 -20.27 5.56 -4.50
CA LYS A 349 -20.55 6.85 -3.83
C LYS A 349 -19.29 7.71 -3.62
N LEU A 350 -18.12 7.08 -3.47
CA LEU A 350 -16.83 7.76 -3.33
C LEU A 350 -16.19 8.06 -4.70
N ASN A 351 -16.74 7.52 -5.78
CA ASN A 351 -16.19 7.65 -7.15
C ASN A 351 -14.72 7.20 -7.24
N LEU A 352 -14.42 6.04 -6.66
CA LEU A 352 -13.08 5.48 -6.61
C LEU A 352 -12.70 4.85 -7.96
N ILE A 353 -12.14 5.64 -8.85
CA ILE A 353 -11.70 5.16 -10.17
C ILE A 353 -10.27 4.62 -10.06
N GLY A 354 -10.06 3.39 -10.52
CA GLY A 354 -8.73 2.77 -10.59
C GLY A 354 -8.09 2.43 -9.25
N THR A 355 -8.85 2.51 -8.15
CA THR A 355 -8.37 2.21 -6.81
C THR A 355 -9.17 1.08 -6.18
N ASN A 356 -8.48 0.22 -5.43
CA ASN A 356 -9.12 -0.86 -4.69
C ASN A 356 -9.69 -0.38 -3.37
N LEU A 357 -10.80 -1.02 -2.95
CA LEU A 357 -11.46 -0.78 -1.68
C LEU A 357 -11.48 -2.09 -0.88
N LYS A 358 -10.82 -2.10 0.27
CA LYS A 358 -10.86 -3.21 1.24
C LYS A 358 -11.77 -2.84 2.41
N LEU A 359 -12.64 -3.76 2.81
CA LEU A 359 -13.51 -3.59 3.97
C LEU A 359 -12.97 -4.43 5.13
N LYS A 360 -12.75 -3.77 6.27
CA LYS A 360 -12.35 -4.43 7.52
C LYS A 360 -13.49 -4.29 8.53
N PHE A 361 -13.82 -5.37 9.24
CA PHE A 361 -14.89 -5.39 10.21
C PHE A 361 -14.31 -5.69 11.60
N ILE A 362 -14.60 -4.82 12.58
CA ILE A 362 -14.12 -4.93 13.95
C ILE A 362 -15.32 -4.92 14.89
N ASN A 363 -15.44 -5.99 15.68
CA ASN A 363 -16.46 -6.03 16.74
C ASN A 363 -16.05 -5.12 17.89
N SER A 364 -16.99 -4.30 18.37
CA SER A 364 -16.79 -3.54 19.59
C SER A 364 -16.70 -4.52 20.76
N LYS A 365 -15.63 -4.48 21.53
CA LYS A 365 -15.56 -5.19 22.81
C LYS A 365 -16.71 -4.67 23.70
N ASN A 366 -17.47 -5.60 24.29
CA ASN A 366 -18.47 -5.20 25.28
C ASN A 366 -17.73 -4.72 26.52
N PRO A 367 -17.85 -3.44 26.94
CA PRO A 367 -17.14 -2.94 28.12
C PRO A 367 -17.64 -3.58 29.44
N TYR A 368 -18.70 -4.41 29.37
CA TYR A 368 -19.33 -5.07 30.53
C TYR A 368 -19.19 -6.61 30.48
N LYS A 369 -18.20 -7.15 29.78
CA LYS A 369 -17.83 -8.57 29.87
C LYS A 369 -16.39 -8.69 30.29
#